data_9f75c52c342d42c828e4d7817a51cf78
#
_entry.id   9f75c52c342d42c828e4d7817a51cf78
#
_cell.length_a   1.000
_cell.length_b   1.000
_cell.length_c   1.000
_cell.angle_alpha   90.00
_cell.angle_beta   90.00
_cell.angle_gamma   90.00
#
_symmetry.space_group_name_H-M   'P 1'
#
loop_
_entity.id
_entity.type
_entity.pdbx_description
1 polymer ?
#
loop_
_entity_poly.entity_id
_entity_poly.type
_entity_poly.pdbx_seq_one_letter_code
_entity_poly.pdbx_strand_id
1 'polypeptide(L)'
;MKLLLKSSTLLFFSIILFSTGAISQEIPDPMVPYRLVNDFAGIFSTAENSALEQKLLAYNDSTSTQIYVVTVDDLGGYAASDYAFKLGEKWAVGQKSKDNGAVILIKPKIGNSRGQAFIATGYGLETRINDAFAGRIVRDEMIPYFMEDDYFGGVNAAVDAMIARLSGEYIAESEDDKALGLSVLLIVIGIIIMVVFILIITNDGDQNIGGGGYHKTTMPTIFFPGSFGKSSGDFGGGFGGGGFGGGGGGRFGGGGAGGSW
;
A
#
# COMPACT_ATOMS: atom_id res chain seq x y z
N MET A 1 -3.40 5.85 -68.17
CA MET A 1 -2.24 5.28 -67.47
C MET A 1 -1.50 6.31 -66.59
N LYS A 2 -1.19 7.54 -67.11
CA LYS A 2 -0.49 8.58 -66.34
C LYS A 2 -1.30 9.14 -65.12
N LEU A 3 -2.63 9.14 -65.17
CA LEU A 3 -3.48 9.62 -64.06
C LEU A 3 -3.50 8.61 -62.88
N LEU A 4 -3.55 7.33 -63.16
CA LEU A 4 -3.56 6.26 -62.15
C LEU A 4 -2.20 6.18 -61.41
N LEU A 5 -1.10 6.47 -62.10
CA LEU A 5 0.22 6.51 -61.49
C LEU A 5 0.38 7.69 -60.50
N LYS A 6 -0.20 8.87 -60.82
CA LYS A 6 -0.18 10.03 -59.95
C LYS A 6 -1.06 9.84 -58.72
N SER A 7 -2.19 9.16 -58.85
CA SER A 7 -3.08 8.83 -57.71
C SER A 7 -2.41 7.83 -56.73
N SER A 8 -1.71 6.80 -57.28
CA SER A 8 -0.99 5.81 -56.47
C SER A 8 0.19 6.41 -55.71
N THR A 9 0.94 7.33 -56.31
CA THR A 9 2.05 8.01 -55.60
C THR A 9 1.56 8.96 -54.52
N LEU A 10 0.40 9.63 -54.69
CA LEU A 10 -0.18 10.48 -53.66
C LEU A 10 -0.67 9.65 -52.47
N LEU A 11 -1.26 8.49 -52.73
CA LEU A 11 -1.72 7.56 -51.68
C LEU A 11 -0.52 6.99 -50.87
N PHE A 12 0.55 6.64 -51.56
CA PHE A 12 1.78 6.13 -50.92
C PHE A 12 2.47 7.20 -50.05
N PHE A 13 2.47 8.45 -50.50
CA PHE A 13 3.02 9.57 -49.73
C PHE A 13 2.15 9.93 -48.51
N SER A 14 0.83 9.77 -48.62
CA SER A 14 -0.11 9.95 -47.52
C SER A 14 0.07 8.91 -46.42
N ILE A 15 0.38 7.66 -46.74
CA ILE A 15 0.63 6.57 -45.78
C ILE A 15 1.94 6.78 -45.02
N ILE A 16 2.97 7.31 -45.68
CA ILE A 16 4.27 7.60 -45.04
C ILE A 16 4.17 8.78 -44.05
N LEU A 17 3.29 9.77 -44.29
CA LEU A 17 3.08 10.90 -43.40
C LEU A 17 2.30 10.53 -42.12
N PHE A 18 1.59 9.40 -42.10
CA PHE A 18 0.87 8.91 -40.91
C PHE A 18 1.68 8.00 -39.99
N SER A 19 2.90 7.63 -40.36
CA SER A 19 3.83 6.94 -39.46
C SER A 19 4.57 7.93 -38.55
N THR A 20 3.85 8.84 -37.88
CA THR A 20 4.38 9.50 -36.69
C THR A 20 4.52 8.44 -35.64
N GLY A 21 5.72 7.90 -35.49
CA GLY A 21 6.05 6.95 -34.45
C GLY A 21 5.60 7.52 -33.12
N ALA A 22 4.77 6.79 -32.40
CA ALA A 22 4.52 7.07 -31.00
C ALA A 22 5.89 7.05 -30.31
N ILE A 23 6.41 8.22 -29.97
CA ILE A 23 7.59 8.34 -29.12
C ILE A 23 7.12 7.90 -27.75
N SER A 24 7.29 6.61 -27.45
CA SER A 24 7.15 6.12 -26.09
C SER A 24 8.23 6.82 -25.28
N GLN A 25 7.83 7.60 -24.30
CA GLN A 25 8.76 8.25 -23.40
C GLN A 25 9.57 7.16 -22.68
N GLU A 26 10.88 7.24 -22.76
CA GLU A 26 11.75 6.29 -22.09
C GLU A 26 11.68 6.50 -20.58
N ILE A 27 11.61 5.38 -19.82
CA ILE A 27 11.69 5.43 -18.38
C ILE A 27 13.05 6.01 -17.98
N PRO A 28 13.10 7.05 -17.14
CA PRO A 28 14.35 7.71 -16.79
C PRO A 28 15.31 6.73 -16.06
N ASP A 29 16.60 7.05 -16.10
CA ASP A 29 17.57 6.40 -15.23
C ASP A 29 17.48 6.97 -13.82
N PRO A 30 17.89 6.21 -12.77
CA PRO A 30 17.89 6.72 -11.41
C PRO A 30 18.82 7.93 -11.29
N MET A 31 18.49 8.85 -10.40
CA MET A 31 19.33 10.02 -10.12
C MET A 31 20.70 9.61 -9.59
N VAL A 32 21.72 10.39 -9.95
CA VAL A 32 23.09 10.17 -9.47
C VAL A 32 23.48 11.34 -8.54
N PRO A 33 24.02 11.09 -7.33
CA PRO A 33 24.30 9.78 -6.72
C PRO A 33 23.01 8.99 -6.47
N TYR A 34 23.12 7.65 -6.45
CA TYR A 34 21.99 6.76 -6.22
C TYR A 34 21.28 7.09 -4.91
N ARG A 35 19.95 7.14 -4.97
CA ARG A 35 19.08 7.47 -3.85
C ARG A 35 17.76 6.71 -3.95
N LEU A 36 17.07 6.61 -2.81
CA LEU A 36 15.75 5.98 -2.75
C LEU A 36 14.63 6.95 -3.14
N VAL A 37 14.82 8.27 -2.95
CA VAL A 37 13.87 9.30 -3.37
C VAL A 37 14.35 9.95 -4.66
N ASN A 38 13.65 9.71 -5.76
CA ASN A 38 13.94 10.25 -7.08
C ASN A 38 12.81 11.19 -7.52
N ASP A 39 12.94 12.45 -7.15
CA ASP A 39 11.93 13.47 -7.38
C ASP A 39 12.15 14.20 -8.71
N PHE A 40 11.72 13.58 -9.84
CA PHE A 40 11.84 14.20 -11.16
C PHE A 40 10.78 15.30 -11.39
N ALA A 41 9.64 15.21 -10.74
CA ALA A 41 8.59 16.22 -10.84
C ALA A 41 8.83 17.44 -9.94
N GLY A 42 9.84 17.38 -9.04
CA GLY A 42 10.19 18.50 -8.17
C GLY A 42 9.09 18.90 -7.20
N ILE A 43 8.32 17.92 -6.70
CA ILE A 43 7.18 18.19 -5.79
C ILE A 43 7.59 18.24 -4.32
N PHE A 44 8.82 17.85 -4.00
CA PHE A 44 9.34 17.89 -2.64
C PHE A 44 10.34 19.02 -2.46
N SER A 45 10.30 19.70 -1.34
CA SER A 45 11.37 20.57 -0.93
C SER A 45 12.65 19.79 -0.61
N THR A 46 13.79 20.46 -0.56
CA THR A 46 15.07 19.82 -0.19
C THR A 46 15.02 19.15 1.19
N ALA A 47 14.31 19.77 2.14
CA ALA A 47 14.16 19.23 3.49
C ALA A 47 13.32 17.96 3.50
N GLU A 48 12.20 17.93 2.77
CA GLU A 48 11.31 16.80 2.63
C GLU A 48 11.99 15.63 1.91
N ASN A 49 12.69 15.90 0.81
CA ASN A 49 13.52 14.91 0.13
C ASN A 49 14.51 14.26 1.08
N SER A 50 15.23 15.08 1.87
CA SER A 50 16.23 14.58 2.81
C SER A 50 15.60 13.76 3.93
N ALA A 51 14.44 14.17 4.44
CA ALA A 51 13.73 13.44 5.50
C ALA A 51 13.25 12.08 5.02
N LEU A 52 12.62 12.00 3.83
CA LEU A 52 12.20 10.73 3.22
C LEU A 52 13.40 9.82 2.93
N GLU A 53 14.47 10.37 2.34
CA GLU A 53 15.67 9.61 2.04
C GLU A 53 16.27 8.97 3.29
N GLN A 54 16.44 9.75 4.37
CA GLN A 54 16.97 9.25 5.64
C GLN A 54 16.09 8.14 6.23
N LYS A 55 14.77 8.32 6.20
CA LYS A 55 13.82 7.30 6.68
C LYS A 55 13.96 5.99 5.89
N LEU A 56 13.98 6.08 4.57
CA LEU A 56 14.06 4.93 3.68
C LEU A 56 15.43 4.23 3.76
N LEU A 57 16.51 5.00 3.87
CA LEU A 57 17.85 4.44 4.08
C LEU A 57 17.95 3.70 5.41
N ALA A 58 17.47 4.26 6.51
CA ALA A 58 17.46 3.60 7.81
C ALA A 58 16.67 2.29 7.78
N TYR A 59 15.55 2.26 7.05
CA TYR A 59 14.77 1.05 6.86
C TYR A 59 15.49 0.01 5.98
N ASN A 60 16.10 0.44 4.87
CA ASN A 60 16.91 -0.41 4.02
C ASN A 60 18.10 -1.02 4.77
N ASP A 61 18.82 -0.23 5.57
CA ASP A 61 19.98 -0.69 6.35
C ASP A 61 19.61 -1.76 7.38
N SER A 62 18.43 -1.63 7.98
CA SER A 62 17.97 -2.57 9.01
C SER A 62 17.36 -3.85 8.45
N THR A 63 16.73 -3.80 7.26
CA THR A 63 15.93 -4.93 6.72
C THR A 63 16.41 -5.43 5.37
N SER A 64 17.27 -4.69 4.70
CA SER A 64 17.65 -4.86 3.29
C SER A 64 16.49 -4.68 2.30
N THR A 65 15.32 -4.23 2.74
CA THR A 65 14.17 -3.95 1.88
C THR A 65 14.32 -2.58 1.25
N GLN A 66 14.15 -2.50 -0.07
CA GLN A 66 14.29 -1.27 -0.81
C GLN A 66 12.92 -0.71 -1.20
N ILE A 67 12.58 0.44 -0.66
CA ILE A 67 11.38 1.20 -1.06
C ILE A 67 11.85 2.45 -1.79
N TYR A 68 11.54 2.54 -3.08
CA TYR A 68 11.83 3.72 -3.88
C TYR A 68 10.59 4.61 -3.96
N VAL A 69 10.80 5.91 -3.81
CA VAL A 69 9.81 6.95 -4.10
C VAL A 69 10.24 7.65 -5.38
N VAL A 70 9.37 7.62 -6.39
CA VAL A 70 9.66 8.18 -7.71
C VAL A 70 8.53 9.09 -8.14
N THR A 71 8.85 10.32 -8.43
CA THR A 71 7.89 11.28 -8.98
C THR A 71 8.23 11.60 -10.42
N VAL A 72 7.23 11.71 -11.29
CA VAL A 72 7.40 12.02 -12.70
C VAL A 72 6.32 12.98 -13.19
N ASP A 73 6.65 13.87 -14.11
CA ASP A 73 5.69 14.82 -14.69
C ASP A 73 4.70 14.16 -15.63
N ASP A 74 5.14 13.14 -16.35
CA ASP A 74 4.35 12.42 -17.35
C ASP A 74 4.69 10.93 -17.34
N LEU A 75 3.71 10.10 -17.64
CA LEU A 75 3.87 8.66 -17.77
C LEU A 75 4.15 8.21 -19.21
N GLY A 76 4.28 9.14 -20.16
CA GLY A 76 4.60 8.82 -21.56
C GLY A 76 3.58 7.92 -22.25
N GLY A 77 2.30 8.02 -21.83
CA GLY A 77 1.23 7.19 -22.36
C GLY A 77 1.12 5.79 -21.74
N TYR A 78 1.99 5.44 -20.81
CA TYR A 78 1.84 4.21 -20.01
C TYR A 78 0.75 4.34 -18.95
N ALA A 79 0.11 3.23 -18.61
CA ALA A 79 -0.63 3.13 -17.36
C ALA A 79 0.37 3.25 -16.19
N ALA A 80 -0.07 3.83 -15.06
CA ALA A 80 0.81 4.00 -13.89
C ALA A 80 1.36 2.66 -13.38
N SER A 81 0.58 1.57 -13.48
CA SER A 81 1.04 0.21 -13.20
C SER A 81 2.21 -0.21 -14.07
N ASP A 82 2.03 -0.11 -15.40
CA ASP A 82 3.06 -0.56 -16.36
C ASP A 82 4.34 0.25 -16.22
N TYR A 83 4.19 1.57 -15.96
CA TYR A 83 5.33 2.44 -15.71
C TYR A 83 6.10 2.04 -14.45
N ALA A 84 5.39 1.81 -13.33
CA ALA A 84 6.00 1.45 -12.06
C ALA A 84 6.71 0.08 -12.13
N PHE A 85 6.12 -0.91 -12.78
CA PHE A 85 6.75 -2.22 -12.97
C PHE A 85 7.99 -2.14 -13.83
N LYS A 86 7.91 -1.49 -14.99
CA LYS A 86 9.06 -1.30 -15.88
C LYS A 86 10.18 -0.51 -15.21
N LEU A 87 9.84 0.49 -14.39
CA LEU A 87 10.81 1.26 -13.62
C LEU A 87 11.49 0.37 -12.57
N GLY A 88 10.72 -0.40 -11.82
CA GLY A 88 11.24 -1.34 -10.83
C GLY A 88 12.19 -2.37 -11.44
N GLU A 89 11.85 -2.91 -12.60
CA GLU A 89 12.70 -3.83 -13.35
C GLU A 89 13.94 -3.15 -13.93
N LYS A 90 13.78 -1.99 -14.60
CA LYS A 90 14.92 -1.23 -15.19
C LYS A 90 15.93 -0.82 -14.12
N TRP A 91 15.47 -0.38 -12.95
CA TRP A 91 16.33 0.04 -11.85
C TRP A 91 16.78 -1.12 -10.97
N ALA A 92 16.32 -2.34 -11.26
CA ALA A 92 16.63 -3.55 -10.52
C ALA A 92 16.34 -3.40 -9.01
N VAL A 93 15.20 -2.78 -8.67
CA VAL A 93 14.81 -2.42 -7.31
C VAL A 93 14.64 -3.68 -6.45
N GLY A 94 15.23 -3.69 -5.26
CA GLY A 94 15.24 -4.85 -4.35
C GLY A 94 16.44 -5.77 -4.59
N GLN A 95 16.54 -6.80 -3.77
CA GLN A 95 17.61 -7.78 -3.87
C GLN A 95 17.17 -8.97 -4.72
N LYS A 96 18.02 -9.42 -5.64
CA LYS A 96 17.77 -10.56 -6.54
C LYS A 96 17.39 -11.86 -5.81
N SER A 97 17.93 -12.07 -4.61
CA SER A 97 17.67 -13.28 -3.83
C SER A 97 16.39 -13.23 -3.01
N LYS A 98 15.84 -12.03 -2.79
CA LYS A 98 14.69 -11.80 -1.91
C LYS A 98 13.50 -11.18 -2.63
N ASP A 99 13.70 -10.57 -3.80
CA ASP A 99 12.71 -9.80 -4.56
C ASP A 99 11.95 -8.77 -3.66
N ASN A 100 12.69 -8.16 -2.71
CA ASN A 100 12.17 -7.32 -1.62
C ASN A 100 12.20 -5.82 -1.95
N GLY A 101 11.87 -5.50 -3.18
CA GLY A 101 11.77 -4.13 -3.66
C GLY A 101 10.33 -3.64 -3.73
N ALA A 102 10.14 -2.32 -3.54
CA ALA A 102 8.88 -1.66 -3.82
C ALA A 102 9.13 -0.30 -4.48
N VAL A 103 8.19 0.13 -5.31
CA VAL A 103 8.20 1.44 -5.97
C VAL A 103 6.90 2.16 -5.64
N ILE A 104 6.99 3.34 -5.03
CA ILE A 104 5.89 4.30 -4.89
C ILE A 104 6.05 5.32 -6.01
N LEU A 105 5.24 5.17 -7.04
CA LEU A 105 5.21 6.07 -8.20
C LEU A 105 4.16 7.14 -8.00
N ILE A 106 4.54 8.40 -8.21
CA ILE A 106 3.63 9.55 -8.17
C ILE A 106 3.78 10.36 -9.46
N LYS A 107 2.68 10.56 -10.16
CA LYS A 107 2.54 11.56 -11.19
C LYS A 107 1.61 12.63 -10.65
N PRO A 108 2.11 13.83 -10.29
CA PRO A 108 1.29 14.88 -9.70
C PRO A 108 0.24 15.39 -10.69
N LYS A 109 -0.76 16.08 -10.17
CA LYS A 109 -1.72 16.80 -11.00
C LYS A 109 -1.03 18.02 -11.62
N ILE A 110 -0.92 18.04 -12.96
CA ILE A 110 -0.31 19.14 -13.72
C ILE A 110 -1.34 19.68 -14.70
N GLY A 111 -1.71 20.97 -14.57
CA GLY A 111 -2.72 21.59 -15.41
C GLY A 111 -4.06 20.86 -15.34
N ASN A 112 -4.57 20.40 -16.47
CA ASN A 112 -5.83 19.65 -16.57
C ASN A 112 -5.65 18.13 -16.47
N SER A 113 -4.42 17.63 -16.29
CA SER A 113 -4.19 16.20 -16.15
C SER A 113 -4.50 15.73 -14.73
N ARG A 114 -5.05 14.52 -14.61
CA ARG A 114 -5.26 13.89 -13.28
C ARG A 114 -3.94 13.50 -12.65
N GLY A 115 -3.84 13.63 -11.33
CA GLY A 115 -2.81 12.99 -10.56
C GLY A 115 -2.98 11.47 -10.56
N GLN A 116 -1.88 10.73 -10.49
CA GLN A 116 -1.88 9.27 -10.43
C GLN A 116 -0.81 8.79 -9.45
N ALA A 117 -1.17 7.82 -8.64
CA ALA A 117 -0.22 7.14 -7.76
C ALA A 117 -0.33 5.63 -7.95
N PHE A 118 0.78 4.93 -7.83
CA PHE A 118 0.83 3.48 -7.89
C PHE A 118 1.91 2.95 -6.96
N ILE A 119 1.59 1.89 -6.21
CA ILE A 119 2.56 1.14 -5.41
C ILE A 119 2.77 -0.20 -6.12
N ALA A 120 3.97 -0.43 -6.64
CA ALA A 120 4.40 -1.70 -7.19
C ALA A 120 5.25 -2.45 -6.17
N THR A 121 5.01 -3.75 -6.01
CA THR A 121 5.76 -4.61 -5.09
C THR A 121 6.46 -5.74 -5.83
N GLY A 122 7.68 -6.03 -5.40
CA GLY A 122 8.39 -7.24 -5.82
C GLY A 122 7.80 -8.49 -5.16
N TYR A 123 8.02 -9.65 -5.77
CA TYR A 123 7.48 -10.94 -5.32
C TYR A 123 7.69 -11.23 -3.83
N GLY A 124 8.83 -10.84 -3.27
CA GLY A 124 9.13 -11.07 -1.85
C GLY A 124 8.29 -10.25 -0.87
N LEU A 125 7.65 -9.19 -1.35
CA LEU A 125 6.80 -8.33 -0.51
C LEU A 125 5.29 -8.63 -0.66
N GLU A 126 4.86 -9.33 -1.72
CA GLU A 126 3.45 -9.56 -2.05
C GLU A 126 2.67 -10.27 -0.92
N THR A 127 3.32 -11.14 -0.16
CA THR A 127 2.69 -11.83 0.97
C THR A 127 2.28 -10.89 2.10
N ARG A 128 2.96 -9.76 2.26
CA ARG A 128 2.71 -8.76 3.30
C ARG A 128 2.03 -7.52 2.75
N ILE A 129 2.51 -7.01 1.61
CA ILE A 129 1.94 -5.88 0.88
C ILE A 129 1.32 -6.43 -0.40
N ASN A 130 0.13 -7.01 -0.27
CA ASN A 130 -0.67 -7.45 -1.42
C ASN A 130 -1.43 -6.28 -2.05
N ASP A 131 -2.04 -6.51 -3.21
CA ASP A 131 -2.77 -5.49 -3.97
C ASP A 131 -3.86 -4.79 -3.16
N ALA A 132 -4.58 -5.53 -2.32
CA ALA A 132 -5.64 -4.96 -1.48
C ALA A 132 -5.06 -4.00 -0.42
N PHE A 133 -3.90 -4.32 0.16
CA PHE A 133 -3.24 -3.46 1.12
C PHE A 133 -2.59 -2.25 0.43
N ALA A 134 -1.90 -2.45 -0.70
CA ALA A 134 -1.37 -1.36 -1.51
C ALA A 134 -2.48 -0.39 -1.94
N GLY A 135 -3.63 -0.91 -2.36
CA GLY A 135 -4.79 -0.11 -2.73
C GLY A 135 -5.37 0.70 -1.57
N ARG A 136 -5.36 0.16 -0.34
CA ARG A 136 -5.74 0.92 0.85
C ARG A 136 -4.76 2.05 1.13
N ILE A 137 -3.46 1.78 1.10
CA ILE A 137 -2.46 2.84 1.29
C ILE A 137 -2.68 3.98 0.29
N VAL A 138 -2.83 3.66 -1.00
CA VAL A 138 -3.03 4.71 -2.01
C VAL A 138 -4.31 5.50 -1.74
N ARG A 139 -5.42 4.83 -1.44
CA ARG A 139 -6.72 5.47 -1.28
C ARG A 139 -6.85 6.22 0.04
N ASP A 140 -6.36 5.63 1.13
CA ASP A 140 -6.66 6.10 2.48
C ASP A 140 -5.51 6.94 3.07
N GLU A 141 -4.23 6.66 2.66
CA GLU A 141 -3.06 7.34 3.18
C GLU A 141 -2.43 8.35 2.19
N MET A 142 -2.60 8.18 0.86
CA MET A 142 -1.97 9.06 -0.11
C MET A 142 -2.94 10.08 -0.71
N ILE A 143 -4.03 9.62 -1.31
CA ILE A 143 -4.95 10.46 -2.07
C ILE A 143 -5.54 11.61 -1.25
N PRO A 144 -5.96 11.46 0.01
CA PRO A 144 -6.48 12.58 0.80
C PRO A 144 -5.49 13.74 0.91
N TYR A 145 -4.22 13.46 1.18
CA TYR A 145 -3.16 14.46 1.21
C TYR A 145 -2.89 15.08 -0.17
N PHE A 146 -2.87 14.25 -1.22
CA PHE A 146 -2.62 14.72 -2.59
C PHE A 146 -3.73 15.60 -3.15
N MET A 147 -4.95 15.46 -2.66
CA MET A 147 -6.05 16.36 -2.98
C MET A 147 -5.86 17.76 -2.37
N GLU A 148 -5.06 17.87 -1.31
CA GLU A 148 -4.67 19.12 -0.64
C GLU A 148 -3.28 19.61 -1.08
N ASP A 149 -2.70 19.00 -2.14
CA ASP A 149 -1.36 19.25 -2.67
C ASP A 149 -0.23 18.94 -1.66
N ASP A 150 -0.52 18.23 -0.55
CA ASP A 150 0.46 17.74 0.42
C ASP A 150 1.06 16.40 -0.03
N TYR A 151 1.94 16.45 -1.03
CA TYR A 151 2.59 15.25 -1.55
C TYR A 151 3.53 14.59 -0.54
N PHE A 152 4.22 15.40 0.25
CA PHE A 152 5.12 14.88 1.28
C PHE A 152 4.35 14.12 2.38
N GLY A 153 3.29 14.71 2.91
CA GLY A 153 2.45 14.08 3.93
C GLY A 153 1.91 12.73 3.47
N GLY A 154 1.35 12.67 2.25
CA GLY A 154 0.81 11.43 1.70
C GLY A 154 1.86 10.35 1.46
N VAL A 155 3.04 10.72 0.93
CA VAL A 155 4.13 9.74 0.73
C VAL A 155 4.69 9.27 2.06
N ASN A 156 4.86 10.18 3.02
CA ASN A 156 5.38 9.84 4.34
C ASN A 156 4.43 8.88 5.08
N ALA A 157 3.11 9.11 5.01
CA ALA A 157 2.10 8.22 5.57
C ALA A 157 2.12 6.84 4.89
N ALA A 158 2.24 6.80 3.55
CA ALA A 158 2.36 5.55 2.80
C ALA A 158 3.60 4.74 3.21
N VAL A 159 4.74 5.40 3.33
CA VAL A 159 6.00 4.76 3.76
C VAL A 159 5.86 4.21 5.19
N ASP A 160 5.25 4.96 6.11
CA ASP A 160 5.03 4.52 7.50
C ASP A 160 4.10 3.29 7.54
N ALA A 161 2.99 3.31 6.79
CA ALA A 161 2.08 2.17 6.68
C ALA A 161 2.77 0.92 6.09
N MET A 162 3.61 1.09 5.06
CA MET A 162 4.38 -0.02 4.49
C MET A 162 5.38 -0.59 5.49
N ILE A 163 6.15 0.26 6.17
CA ILE A 163 7.13 -0.14 7.18
C ILE A 163 6.42 -0.89 8.33
N ALA A 164 5.35 -0.34 8.89
CA ALA A 164 4.57 -0.96 9.95
C ALA A 164 4.06 -2.35 9.54
N ARG A 165 3.54 -2.48 8.31
CA ARG A 165 3.07 -3.77 7.78
C ARG A 165 4.20 -4.79 7.61
N LEU A 166 5.34 -4.36 7.11
CA LEU A 166 6.49 -5.22 6.89
C LEU A 166 7.15 -5.65 8.21
N SER A 167 7.14 -4.79 9.23
CA SER A 167 7.60 -5.10 10.59
C SER A 167 6.64 -6.01 11.36
N GLY A 168 5.42 -6.22 10.86
CA GLY A 168 4.39 -7.01 11.55
C GLY A 168 3.62 -6.24 12.61
N GLU A 169 3.81 -4.92 12.70
CA GLU A 169 3.13 -4.04 13.65
C GLU A 169 1.78 -3.53 13.14
N TYR A 170 1.52 -3.68 11.84
CA TYR A 170 0.27 -3.21 11.25
C TYR A 170 -0.89 -4.15 11.61
N ILE A 171 -1.72 -3.71 12.53
CA ILE A 171 -3.03 -4.30 12.82
C ILE A 171 -4.03 -3.58 11.90
N ALA A 172 -4.47 -4.25 10.85
CA ALA A 172 -5.54 -3.72 10.02
C ALA A 172 -6.79 -3.59 10.90
N GLU A 173 -7.24 -2.37 11.21
CA GLU A 173 -8.62 -2.15 11.58
C GLU A 173 -9.46 -2.52 10.35
N SER A 174 -9.97 -3.74 10.32
CA SER A 174 -10.94 -4.15 9.31
C SER A 174 -12.22 -3.36 9.55
N GLU A 175 -12.94 -3.01 8.48
CA GLU A 175 -14.29 -2.43 8.64
C GLU A 175 -15.21 -3.39 9.43
N ASP A 176 -14.88 -4.69 9.42
CA ASP A 176 -15.50 -5.71 10.26
C ASP A 176 -15.27 -5.46 11.76
N ASP A 177 -14.12 -4.90 12.17
CA ASP A 177 -13.87 -4.57 13.60
C ASP A 177 -14.69 -3.36 14.05
N LYS A 178 -14.96 -2.40 13.17
CA LYS A 178 -15.89 -1.29 13.46
C LYS A 178 -17.33 -1.79 13.56
N ALA A 179 -17.74 -2.70 12.68
CA ALA A 179 -19.05 -3.35 12.73
C ALA A 179 -19.18 -4.26 13.97
N LEU A 180 -18.10 -4.96 14.34
CA LEU A 180 -18.06 -5.78 15.55
C LEU A 180 -18.13 -4.90 16.81
N GLY A 181 -17.39 -3.81 16.85
CA GLY A 181 -17.43 -2.84 17.94
C GLY A 181 -18.83 -2.24 18.15
N LEU A 182 -19.51 -1.87 17.07
CA LEU A 182 -20.87 -1.36 17.11
C LEU A 182 -21.87 -2.44 17.57
N SER A 183 -21.74 -3.66 17.09
CA SER A 183 -22.60 -4.79 17.48
C SER A 183 -22.42 -5.17 18.96
N VAL A 184 -21.20 -5.19 19.46
CA VAL A 184 -20.91 -5.41 20.90
C VAL A 184 -21.49 -4.29 21.76
N LEU A 185 -21.38 -3.03 21.33
CA LEU A 185 -21.97 -1.89 22.02
C LEU A 185 -23.50 -2.02 22.12
N LEU A 186 -24.17 -2.42 21.02
CA LEU A 186 -25.62 -2.63 21.01
C LEU A 186 -26.05 -3.79 21.91
N ILE A 187 -25.28 -4.87 21.97
CA ILE A 187 -25.52 -6.00 22.89
C ILE A 187 -25.41 -5.55 24.35
N VAL A 188 -24.37 -4.78 24.71
CA VAL A 188 -24.17 -4.26 26.06
C VAL A 188 -25.32 -3.33 26.45
N ILE A 189 -25.74 -2.44 25.55
CA ILE A 189 -26.91 -1.57 25.80
C ILE A 189 -28.18 -2.41 25.98
N GLY A 190 -28.40 -3.44 25.18
CA GLY A 190 -29.52 -4.37 25.29
C GLY A 190 -29.54 -5.09 26.65
N ILE A 191 -28.39 -5.55 27.13
CA ILE A 191 -28.26 -6.18 28.47
C ILE A 191 -28.56 -5.18 29.56
N ILE A 192 -28.07 -3.94 29.47
CA ILE A 192 -28.36 -2.89 30.46
C ILE A 192 -29.88 -2.60 30.53
N ILE A 193 -30.54 -2.44 29.39
CA ILE A 193 -31.97 -2.22 29.29
C ILE A 193 -32.75 -3.40 29.92
N MET A 194 -32.32 -4.63 29.60
CA MET A 194 -32.94 -5.85 30.18
C MET A 194 -32.80 -5.90 31.69
N VAL A 195 -31.63 -5.58 32.24
CA VAL A 195 -31.39 -5.54 33.69
C VAL A 195 -32.25 -4.46 34.36
N VAL A 196 -32.31 -3.26 33.77
CA VAL A 196 -33.17 -2.18 34.28
C VAL A 196 -34.63 -2.60 34.23
N PHE A 197 -35.10 -3.25 33.18
CA PHE A 197 -36.45 -3.75 33.04
C PHE A 197 -36.78 -4.81 34.10
N ILE A 198 -35.86 -5.76 34.36
CA ILE A 198 -36.00 -6.75 35.43
C ILE A 198 -36.10 -6.06 36.83
N LEU A 199 -35.25 -5.08 37.10
CA LEU A 199 -35.27 -4.32 38.36
C LEU A 199 -36.57 -3.55 38.56
N ILE A 200 -37.15 -3.01 37.47
CA ILE A 200 -38.45 -2.33 37.55
C ILE A 200 -39.56 -3.34 37.90
N ILE A 201 -39.58 -4.51 37.25
CA ILE A 201 -40.61 -5.56 37.50
C ILE A 201 -40.45 -6.16 38.89
N THR A 202 -39.22 -6.35 39.37
CA THR A 202 -38.97 -6.93 40.71
C THR A 202 -39.16 -5.94 41.85
N ASN A 203 -39.23 -4.61 41.53
CA ASN A 203 -39.48 -3.59 42.55
C ASN A 203 -40.97 -3.30 42.79
N ASP A 204 -41.88 -3.91 42.00
CA ASP A 204 -43.31 -3.89 42.32
C ASP A 204 -43.63 -5.02 43.31
N GLY A 205 -43.86 -4.60 44.56
CA GLY A 205 -43.97 -5.31 45.79
C GLY A 205 -44.83 -6.57 45.78
N ASP A 206 -44.42 -7.45 46.66
CA ASP A 206 -45.19 -8.47 47.37
C ASP A 206 -46.41 -9.11 46.66
N GLN A 207 -46.21 -10.33 46.16
CA GLN A 207 -47.19 -11.38 46.44
C GLN A 207 -46.58 -12.79 46.38
N ASN A 208 -46.66 -13.41 47.51
CA ASN A 208 -46.37 -14.76 47.90
C ASN A 208 -47.09 -15.78 47.01
N ILE A 209 -46.40 -16.72 46.36
CA ILE A 209 -46.93 -18.06 46.05
C ILE A 209 -45.77 -19.04 46.04
N GLY A 210 -45.85 -20.02 46.97
CA GLY A 210 -44.89 -21.11 47.11
C GLY A 210 -45.07 -22.22 46.08
N GLY A 211 -44.06 -23.05 45.96
CA GLY A 211 -44.17 -24.31 45.23
C GLY A 211 -42.87 -24.81 44.64
N GLY A 212 -42.27 -25.75 45.28
CA GLY A 212 -41.16 -26.65 45.08
C GLY A 212 -40.74 -27.08 43.69
N GLY A 213 -39.48 -27.51 43.59
CA GLY A 213 -38.98 -28.30 42.50
C GLY A 213 -37.49 -28.18 42.27
N TYR A 214 -36.69 -29.03 42.95
CA TYR A 214 -35.27 -29.20 42.69
C TYR A 214 -35.05 -29.86 41.33
N HIS A 215 -34.33 -29.20 40.40
CA HIS A 215 -33.65 -29.89 39.30
C HIS A 215 -32.19 -29.48 39.23
N LYS A 216 -31.37 -30.49 39.50
CA LYS A 216 -29.94 -30.50 39.44
C LYS A 216 -29.54 -30.64 37.96
N THR A 217 -28.96 -29.59 37.35
CA THR A 217 -28.45 -29.69 36.01
C THR A 217 -26.93 -29.54 36.05
N THR A 218 -26.28 -30.61 35.63
CA THR A 218 -24.85 -30.79 35.48
C THR A 218 -24.34 -29.88 34.31
N MET A 219 -23.34 -29.04 34.56
CA MET A 219 -22.64 -28.27 33.54
C MET A 219 -21.67 -29.15 32.76
N PRO A 220 -21.60 -29.06 31.45
CA PRO A 220 -20.54 -29.70 30.69
C PRO A 220 -19.26 -28.86 30.73
N THR A 221 -18.19 -29.53 31.08
CA THR A 221 -16.82 -28.99 31.10
C THR A 221 -16.29 -28.83 29.67
N ILE A 222 -15.98 -27.62 29.27
CA ILE A 222 -15.34 -27.34 27.97
C ILE A 222 -13.82 -27.42 28.16
N PHE A 223 -13.23 -28.36 27.48
CA PHE A 223 -11.79 -28.61 27.46
C PHE A 223 -11.13 -27.77 26.37
N PHE A 224 -10.17 -26.90 26.72
CA PHE A 224 -9.32 -26.19 25.77
C PHE A 224 -7.94 -26.85 25.74
N PRO A 225 -7.47 -27.33 24.59
CA PRO A 225 -6.08 -27.71 24.43
C PRO A 225 -5.28 -26.49 23.98
N GLY A 226 -4.50 -25.90 24.88
CA GLY A 226 -3.49 -24.90 24.54
C GLY A 226 -2.17 -25.59 24.22
N SER A 227 -1.57 -25.21 23.08
CA SER A 227 -0.17 -25.50 22.82
C SER A 227 0.48 -24.26 22.22
N PHE A 228 1.30 -23.60 23.02
CA PHE A 228 2.18 -22.52 22.56
C PHE A 228 3.58 -23.09 22.38
N GLY A 229 4.00 -23.23 21.13
CA GLY A 229 5.40 -23.47 20.76
C GLY A 229 6.18 -22.17 20.75
N LYS A 230 7.19 -22.09 21.60
CA LYS A 230 8.15 -20.99 21.70
C LYS A 230 9.33 -21.33 20.78
N SER A 231 9.60 -20.50 19.76
CA SER A 231 10.82 -20.56 18.97
C SER A 231 11.60 -19.26 19.18
N SER A 232 12.74 -19.39 19.84
CA SER A 232 13.76 -18.35 19.99
C SER A 232 14.75 -18.46 18.82
N GLY A 233 14.84 -17.41 18.00
CA GLY A 233 15.86 -17.23 16.96
C GLY A 233 16.71 -16.02 17.29
N ASP A 234 17.97 -16.29 17.58
CA ASP A 234 19.05 -15.34 17.82
C ASP A 234 19.48 -14.68 16.50
N PHE A 235 19.54 -13.35 16.43
CA PHE A 235 20.11 -12.60 15.33
C PHE A 235 21.07 -11.53 15.84
N GLY A 236 22.33 -11.90 15.89
CA GLY A 236 23.43 -10.97 15.91
C GLY A 236 23.85 -10.64 14.47
N GLY A 237 23.86 -9.36 14.09
CA GLY A 237 24.33 -8.87 12.79
C GLY A 237 24.79 -7.41 12.88
N GLY A 238 26.09 -7.20 12.69
CA GLY A 238 26.82 -5.95 12.87
C GLY A 238 26.42 -4.85 11.90
N PHE A 239 26.45 -3.64 12.39
CA PHE A 239 26.26 -2.38 11.67
C PHE A 239 27.53 -2.02 10.90
N GLY A 240 27.48 -2.09 9.58
CA GLY A 240 28.47 -1.50 8.68
C GLY A 240 27.81 -0.42 7.85
N GLY A 241 28.08 0.86 8.12
CA GLY A 241 27.61 1.97 7.33
C GLY A 241 28.22 1.96 5.93
N GLY A 242 27.46 1.47 4.94
CA GLY A 242 27.79 1.52 3.52
C GLY A 242 26.77 2.43 2.84
N GLY A 243 27.22 3.37 2.01
CA GLY A 243 26.34 4.22 1.19
C GLY A 243 25.47 3.36 0.28
N PHE A 244 24.26 3.83 -0.02
CA PHE A 244 23.32 3.14 -0.90
C PHE A 244 23.91 2.96 -2.31
N GLY A 245 24.05 1.72 -2.75
CA GLY A 245 24.72 1.33 -4.00
C GLY A 245 23.77 1.17 -5.20
N GLY A 246 22.49 1.51 -5.06
CA GLY A 246 21.47 1.30 -6.10
C GLY A 246 20.69 0.00 -5.95
N GLY A 247 19.90 -0.37 -6.98
CA GLY A 247 19.07 -1.57 -6.98
C GLY A 247 19.91 -2.87 -7.01
N GLY A 248 19.43 -3.90 -6.34
CA GLY A 248 20.11 -5.19 -6.20
C GLY A 248 19.60 -6.31 -7.10
N GLY A 249 18.72 -6.01 -8.08
CA GLY A 249 18.23 -6.96 -9.08
C GLY A 249 16.97 -7.74 -8.69
N GLY A 250 16.11 -7.20 -7.83
CA GLY A 250 14.81 -7.76 -7.52
C GLY A 250 13.88 -7.81 -8.74
N ARG A 251 12.89 -8.72 -8.70
CA ARG A 251 11.90 -8.90 -9.77
C ARG A 251 10.52 -8.49 -9.27
N PHE A 252 9.73 -7.94 -10.22
CA PHE A 252 8.35 -7.52 -10.00
C PHE A 252 7.40 -8.48 -10.71
N GLY A 253 6.31 -8.91 -10.00
CA GLY A 253 5.37 -9.89 -10.51
C GLY A 253 4.03 -9.32 -10.99
N GLY A 254 3.91 -8.01 -11.01
CA GLY A 254 2.64 -7.36 -11.33
C GLY A 254 1.75 -7.12 -10.11
N GLY A 255 2.22 -7.41 -8.90
CA GLY A 255 1.53 -7.07 -7.65
C GLY A 255 1.61 -5.58 -7.34
N GLY A 256 0.50 -5.00 -6.88
CA GLY A 256 0.41 -3.59 -6.53
C GLY A 256 -0.96 -3.00 -6.80
N ALA A 257 -1.14 -1.76 -6.43
CA ALA A 257 -2.37 -1.02 -6.70
C ALA A 257 -2.12 0.48 -6.83
N GLY A 258 -3.06 1.16 -7.47
CA GLY A 258 -2.98 2.59 -7.72
C GLY A 258 -4.32 3.29 -7.62
N GLY A 259 -4.26 4.61 -7.74
CA GLY A 259 -5.42 5.50 -7.75
C GLY A 259 -5.13 6.79 -8.48
N SER A 260 -6.17 7.60 -8.64
CA SER A 260 -6.08 8.92 -9.30
C SER A 260 -6.94 9.92 -8.56
N TRP A 261 -6.57 11.20 -8.62
CA TRP A 261 -7.29 12.32 -7.99
C TRP A 261 -7.38 13.54 -8.89
#